data_0657fa2601a321b4cf6b2ba7302adbd2
#
_entry.id   0657fa2601a321b4cf6b2ba7302adbd2
#
_cell.length_a   1.000
_cell.length_b   1.000
_cell.length_c   1.000
_cell.angle_alpha   90.00
_cell.angle_beta   90.00
_cell.angle_gamma   90.00
#
_symmetry.space_group_name_H-M   'P 1'
#
loop_
_entity.id
_entity.type
_entity.pdbx_description
1 polymer ?
#
loop_
_entity_poly.entity_id
_entity_poly.type
_entity_poly.pdbx_seq_one_letter_code
_entity_poly.pdbx_strand_id
1 'polypeptide(L)'
;MRQSACINTLILRRDNASEPQITDSISPKEASSTLLSRLGFLVALGFLKLTSVLPLRLLHWIGGGLGWLFAVIPNRSAATTRRNIAACFPALSSAEQESLARQSLNGMVCTGLEMGKAWILPIEGTLAQVTEVEGLAALQAAAKAGEGVILLAPHLGNWEIFGYFACEGIASNFMYQPPKNPQMDALLRGVRAKSGIQLAPTNRKGVAILLGALQKGELVGVLPDQVPTDEGGVYADFFGESAFTMTLTSRLAQRGTPRVFCGFAQRLPKGKGFKVIVHEADAGIYDKDLGASAAAINRSVERCVRLAPEQYQWEYKRFRRQPDDSEFY
;
A
#
# COMPACT_ATOMS: atom_id res chain seq x y z
N MET A 1 -20.73 -41.67 63.09
CA MET A 1 -20.61 -43.11 62.70
C MET A 1 -19.74 -43.12 61.45
N ARG A 2 -18.47 -43.45 61.64
CA ARG A 2 -17.83 -44.72 61.22
C ARG A 2 -18.01 -44.96 59.74
N GLN A 3 -17.05 -45.15 58.90
CA GLN A 3 -15.71 -45.76 58.78
C GLN A 3 -15.39 -45.70 57.29
N SER A 4 -14.31 -45.81 56.70
CA SER A 4 -12.92 -46.16 56.95
C SER A 4 -12.17 -46.19 55.63
N ALA A 5 -10.94 -45.93 55.71
CA ALA A 5 -9.91 -45.92 54.68
C ALA A 5 -9.84 -47.21 53.80
N CYS A 6 -9.37 -47.05 52.58
CA CYS A 6 -8.53 -48.04 51.94
C CYS A 6 -7.45 -47.35 51.07
N ILE A 7 -6.25 -47.45 51.54
CA ILE A 7 -4.99 -47.13 50.90
C ILE A 7 -4.72 -48.23 49.88
N ASN A 8 -4.45 -47.92 48.63
CA ASN A 8 -3.73 -48.82 47.74
C ASN A 8 -2.65 -48.07 46.98
N THR A 9 -1.46 -48.36 47.44
CA THR A 9 -0.15 -48.04 46.86
C THR A 9 -0.07 -48.65 45.46
N LEU A 10 0.10 -47.82 44.43
CA LEU A 10 0.51 -48.31 43.10
C LEU A 10 1.84 -47.67 42.73
N ILE A 11 2.80 -48.55 42.59
CA ILE A 11 4.21 -48.37 42.25
C ILE A 11 4.38 -47.57 40.97
N LEU A 12 5.07 -46.45 41.06
CA LEU A 12 5.55 -45.66 39.91
C LEU A 12 6.68 -46.44 39.21
N ARG A 13 6.41 -47.00 38.05
CA ARG A 13 7.42 -47.32 37.05
C ARG A 13 7.83 -46.03 36.38
N ARG A 14 9.06 -45.61 36.61
CA ARG A 14 9.77 -44.60 35.79
C ARG A 14 10.12 -45.29 34.46
N ASP A 15 9.36 -45.02 33.44
CA ASP A 15 9.80 -45.22 32.06
C ASP A 15 10.66 -43.99 31.66
N ASN A 16 11.95 -44.27 31.41
CA ASN A 16 12.88 -43.36 30.77
C ASN A 16 12.40 -43.07 29.34
N ALA A 17 11.59 -42.02 29.14
CA ALA A 17 11.36 -41.44 27.83
C ALA A 17 12.55 -40.50 27.55
N SER A 18 13.44 -40.95 26.68
CA SER A 18 14.48 -40.14 26.07
C SER A 18 13.83 -38.90 25.39
N GLU A 19 14.17 -37.71 25.88
CA GLU A 19 13.86 -36.46 25.18
C GLU A 19 14.45 -36.53 23.76
N PRO A 20 13.67 -36.21 22.72
CA PRO A 20 14.24 -36.04 21.41
C PRO A 20 15.06 -34.74 21.41
N GLN A 21 16.38 -34.85 21.37
CA GLN A 21 17.25 -33.76 21.04
C GLN A 21 17.01 -33.37 19.58
N ILE A 22 16.15 -32.37 19.34
CA ILE A 22 16.02 -31.72 18.06
C ILE A 22 17.25 -30.82 17.89
N THR A 23 18.34 -31.41 17.45
CA THR A 23 19.43 -30.67 16.83
C THR A 23 19.03 -30.46 15.36
N ASP A 24 18.17 -29.49 15.08
CA ASP A 24 17.98 -28.98 13.73
C ASP A 24 19.30 -28.33 13.30
N SER A 25 20.15 -29.13 12.66
CA SER A 25 21.33 -28.64 11.96
C SER A 25 20.83 -27.88 10.73
N ILE A 26 20.72 -26.55 10.85
CA ILE A 26 20.45 -25.64 9.73
C ILE A 26 21.43 -25.97 8.62
N SER A 27 20.93 -26.32 7.43
CA SER A 27 21.81 -26.64 6.30
C SER A 27 22.68 -25.43 5.94
N PRO A 28 23.93 -25.60 5.46
CA PRO A 28 24.77 -24.46 5.06
C PRO A 28 24.15 -23.53 4.03
N LYS A 29 23.23 -24.04 3.19
CA LYS A 29 22.45 -23.23 2.25
C LYS A 29 21.37 -22.37 2.92
N GLU A 30 20.69 -22.89 3.95
CA GLU A 30 19.69 -22.14 4.73
C GLU A 30 20.35 -21.09 5.62
N ALA A 31 21.49 -21.41 6.22
CA ALA A 31 22.30 -20.44 7.00
C ALA A 31 22.83 -19.32 6.11
N SER A 32 23.29 -19.61 4.89
CA SER A 32 23.76 -18.64 3.89
C SER A 32 22.61 -17.76 3.39
N SER A 33 21.45 -18.32 3.09
CA SER A 33 20.28 -17.54 2.64
C SER A 33 19.76 -16.59 3.72
N THR A 34 19.78 -17.01 4.99
CA THR A 34 19.43 -16.16 6.13
C THR A 34 20.45 -15.04 6.37
N LEU A 35 21.73 -15.30 6.20
CA LEU A 35 22.77 -14.28 6.35
C LEU A 35 22.67 -13.20 5.26
N LEU A 36 22.51 -13.60 4.00
CA LEU A 36 22.30 -12.67 2.88
C LEU A 36 21.04 -11.83 3.06
N SER A 37 19.94 -12.44 3.52
CA SER A 37 18.69 -11.75 3.82
C SER A 37 18.86 -10.72 4.95
N ARG A 38 19.60 -11.05 6.00
CA ARG A 38 19.93 -10.14 7.10
C ARG A 38 20.80 -8.99 6.63
N LEU A 39 21.84 -9.25 5.84
CA LEU A 39 22.71 -8.22 5.28
C LEU A 39 21.92 -7.27 4.37
N GLY A 40 21.09 -7.82 3.48
CA GLY A 40 20.20 -7.03 2.61
C GLY A 40 19.25 -6.12 3.41
N PHE A 41 18.67 -6.64 4.50
CA PHE A 41 17.85 -5.83 5.41
C PHE A 41 18.65 -4.70 6.09
N LEU A 42 19.86 -4.99 6.58
CA LEU A 42 20.70 -3.98 7.22
C LEU A 42 21.11 -2.87 6.26
N VAL A 43 21.41 -3.21 4.99
CA VAL A 43 21.71 -2.23 3.92
C VAL A 43 20.46 -1.38 3.66
N ALA A 44 19.28 -2.00 3.50
CA ALA A 44 18.02 -1.28 3.30
C ALA A 44 17.68 -0.37 4.48
N LEU A 45 17.85 -0.85 5.70
CA LEU A 45 17.63 -0.06 6.92
C LEU A 45 18.62 1.12 7.03
N GLY A 46 19.91 0.89 6.71
CA GLY A 46 20.93 1.95 6.64
C GLY A 46 20.56 3.02 5.62
N PHE A 47 20.12 2.61 4.44
CA PHE A 47 19.61 3.50 3.39
C PHE A 47 18.40 4.32 3.87
N LEU A 48 17.39 3.68 4.46
CA LEU A 48 16.20 4.35 5.00
C LEU A 48 16.57 5.36 6.10
N LYS A 49 17.48 4.99 7.01
CA LYS A 49 17.97 5.90 8.05
C LYS A 49 18.71 7.10 7.45
N LEU A 50 19.58 6.87 6.47
CA LEU A 50 20.29 7.95 5.78
C LEU A 50 19.30 8.91 5.11
N THR A 51 18.37 8.39 4.31
CA THR A 51 17.39 9.22 3.61
C THR A 51 16.40 9.91 4.56
N SER A 52 16.16 9.36 5.75
CA SER A 52 15.29 10.00 6.75
C SER A 52 15.87 11.33 7.29
N VAL A 53 17.16 11.48 7.38
CA VAL A 53 17.80 12.70 7.93
C VAL A 53 18.14 13.73 6.86
N LEU A 54 18.24 13.34 5.59
CA LEU A 54 18.58 14.25 4.51
C LEU A 54 17.41 15.20 4.18
N PRO A 55 17.66 16.50 3.86
CA PRO A 55 16.62 17.40 3.43
C PRO A 55 15.89 16.92 2.15
N LEU A 56 14.58 17.12 2.04
CA LEU A 56 13.80 16.75 0.84
C LEU A 56 14.37 17.33 -0.44
N ARG A 57 14.88 18.58 -0.40
CA ARG A 57 15.53 19.21 -1.57
C ARG A 57 16.69 18.38 -2.11
N LEU A 58 17.53 17.84 -1.22
CA LEU A 58 18.66 17.00 -1.59
C LEU A 58 18.18 15.64 -2.12
N LEU A 59 17.18 15.02 -1.47
CA LEU A 59 16.59 13.78 -1.93
C LEU A 59 16.00 13.94 -3.33
N HIS A 60 15.27 15.02 -3.60
CA HIS A 60 14.68 15.28 -4.93
C HIS A 60 15.74 15.59 -6.00
N TRP A 61 16.82 16.27 -5.63
CA TRP A 61 17.95 16.49 -6.55
C TRP A 61 18.64 15.16 -6.91
N ILE A 62 18.94 14.33 -5.91
CA ILE A 62 19.49 12.97 -6.13
C ILE A 62 18.49 12.13 -6.95
N GLY A 63 17.21 12.17 -6.60
CA GLY A 63 16.14 11.47 -7.29
C GLY A 63 16.02 11.86 -8.75
N GLY A 64 16.15 13.16 -9.07
CA GLY A 64 16.18 13.66 -10.43
C GLY A 64 17.35 13.12 -11.26
N GLY A 65 18.57 13.11 -10.69
CA GLY A 65 19.76 12.57 -11.36
C GLY A 65 19.69 11.05 -11.57
N LEU A 66 19.35 10.31 -10.52
CA LEU A 66 19.19 8.84 -10.58
C LEU A 66 18.01 8.44 -11.47
N GLY A 67 16.89 9.15 -11.39
CA GLY A 67 15.72 8.90 -12.21
C GLY A 67 15.99 9.14 -13.69
N TRP A 68 16.74 10.20 -14.04
CA TRP A 68 17.21 10.42 -15.41
C TRP A 68 18.07 9.25 -15.89
N LEU A 69 19.04 8.80 -15.10
CA LEU A 69 19.88 7.64 -15.43
C LEU A 69 19.02 6.38 -15.64
N PHE A 70 18.04 6.16 -14.74
CA PHE A 70 17.13 5.04 -14.83
C PHE A 70 16.21 5.10 -16.06
N ALA A 71 15.88 6.30 -16.53
CA ALA A 71 15.08 6.49 -17.74
C ALA A 71 15.88 6.22 -19.05
N VAL A 72 17.21 6.49 -19.07
CA VAL A 72 18.04 6.30 -20.28
C VAL A 72 18.61 4.88 -20.39
N ILE A 73 18.82 4.19 -19.28
CA ILE A 73 19.30 2.80 -19.29
C ILE A 73 18.13 1.86 -19.62
N PRO A 74 18.25 0.99 -20.62
CA PRO A 74 17.21 0.01 -20.93
C PRO A 74 16.90 -0.89 -19.72
N ASN A 75 15.66 -0.85 -19.21
CA ASN A 75 15.19 -1.68 -18.11
C ASN A 75 13.69 -1.93 -18.22
N ARG A 76 13.20 -2.95 -17.48
CA ARG A 76 11.79 -3.38 -17.54
C ARG A 76 10.83 -2.30 -17.02
N SER A 77 11.19 -1.58 -15.97
CA SER A 77 10.32 -0.54 -15.40
C SER A 77 10.13 0.60 -16.40
N ALA A 78 11.21 1.07 -17.05
CA ALA A 78 11.12 2.12 -18.05
C ALA A 78 10.29 1.69 -19.28
N ALA A 79 10.44 0.43 -19.74
CA ALA A 79 9.63 -0.11 -20.83
C ALA A 79 8.13 -0.18 -20.43
N THR A 80 7.82 -0.67 -19.24
CA THR A 80 6.44 -0.73 -18.73
C THR A 80 5.84 0.67 -18.58
N THR A 81 6.59 1.63 -18.02
CA THR A 81 6.15 3.03 -17.87
C THR A 81 5.76 3.63 -19.22
N ARG A 82 6.62 3.52 -20.23
CA ARG A 82 6.35 4.04 -21.59
C ARG A 82 5.10 3.41 -22.20
N ARG A 83 4.95 2.09 -22.06
CA ARG A 83 3.80 1.38 -22.62
C ARG A 83 2.49 1.80 -21.94
N ASN A 84 2.48 1.91 -20.61
CA ASN A 84 1.30 2.35 -19.88
C ASN A 84 0.92 3.79 -20.23
N ILE A 85 1.89 4.69 -20.30
CA ILE A 85 1.63 6.11 -20.65
C ILE A 85 1.12 6.23 -22.09
N ALA A 86 1.69 5.50 -23.03
CA ALA A 86 1.23 5.52 -24.43
C ALA A 86 -0.23 5.05 -24.54
N ALA A 87 -0.62 4.00 -23.80
CA ALA A 87 -1.99 3.50 -23.78
C ALA A 87 -2.95 4.48 -23.09
N CYS A 88 -2.57 4.98 -21.90
CA CYS A 88 -3.46 5.81 -21.07
C CYS A 88 -3.57 7.28 -21.57
N PHE A 89 -2.61 7.75 -22.35
CA PHE A 89 -2.57 9.13 -22.87
C PHE A 89 -2.34 9.16 -24.39
N PRO A 90 -3.22 8.53 -25.21
CA PRO A 90 -3.05 8.45 -26.64
C PRO A 90 -3.14 9.82 -27.36
N ALA A 91 -3.74 10.83 -26.72
CA ALA A 91 -3.84 12.19 -27.24
C ALA A 91 -2.52 12.99 -27.15
N LEU A 92 -1.56 12.54 -26.32
CA LEU A 92 -0.24 13.17 -26.24
C LEU A 92 0.63 12.76 -27.42
N SER A 93 1.42 13.69 -27.93
CA SER A 93 2.48 13.39 -28.91
C SER A 93 3.53 12.43 -28.32
N SER A 94 4.25 11.71 -29.16
CA SER A 94 5.32 10.81 -28.70
C SER A 94 6.39 11.51 -27.85
N ALA A 95 6.67 12.78 -28.13
CA ALA A 95 7.60 13.60 -27.34
C ALA A 95 7.05 13.91 -25.93
N GLU A 96 5.76 14.23 -25.83
CA GLU A 96 5.09 14.48 -24.54
C GLU A 96 4.96 13.20 -23.72
N GLN A 97 4.62 12.05 -24.35
CA GLN A 97 4.59 10.74 -23.69
C GLN A 97 5.97 10.36 -23.13
N GLU A 98 7.05 10.54 -23.92
CA GLU A 98 8.42 10.28 -23.45
C GLU A 98 8.84 11.24 -22.32
N SER A 99 8.44 12.54 -22.40
CA SER A 99 8.67 13.50 -21.34
C SER A 99 7.98 13.09 -20.04
N LEU A 100 6.70 12.69 -20.11
CA LEU A 100 5.92 12.19 -18.97
C LEU A 100 6.54 10.91 -18.40
N ALA A 101 6.98 9.99 -19.24
CA ALA A 101 7.63 8.75 -18.81
C ALA A 101 8.92 9.01 -18.02
N ARG A 102 9.75 9.95 -18.47
CA ARG A 102 10.97 10.35 -17.75
C ARG A 102 10.64 11.01 -16.40
N GLN A 103 9.65 11.88 -16.38
CA GLN A 103 9.20 12.52 -15.13
C GLN A 103 8.66 11.48 -14.15
N SER A 104 7.90 10.50 -14.63
CA SER A 104 7.38 9.41 -13.80
C SER A 104 8.48 8.54 -13.19
N LEU A 105 9.49 8.17 -13.98
CA LEU A 105 10.64 7.43 -13.48
C LEU A 105 11.44 8.22 -12.44
N ASN A 106 11.57 9.55 -12.62
CA ASN A 106 12.12 10.42 -11.59
C ASN A 106 11.25 10.42 -10.33
N GLY A 107 9.93 10.48 -10.48
CA GLY A 107 8.95 10.42 -9.39
C GLY A 107 9.07 9.12 -8.59
N MET A 108 9.19 7.97 -9.28
CA MET A 108 9.40 6.66 -8.67
C MET A 108 10.66 6.62 -7.79
N VAL A 109 11.79 7.12 -8.30
CA VAL A 109 13.05 7.17 -7.53
C VAL A 109 12.91 8.12 -6.33
N CYS A 110 12.30 9.29 -6.51
CA CYS A 110 12.03 10.21 -5.40
C CYS A 110 11.18 9.54 -4.31
N THR A 111 10.11 8.83 -4.68
CA THR A 111 9.27 8.10 -3.72
C THR A 111 10.10 7.08 -2.94
N GLY A 112 10.95 6.30 -3.60
CA GLY A 112 11.87 5.37 -2.92
C GLY A 112 12.80 6.05 -1.91
N LEU A 113 13.34 7.22 -2.25
CA LEU A 113 14.19 8.03 -1.35
C LEU A 113 13.39 8.61 -0.17
N GLU A 114 12.13 8.97 -0.39
CA GLU A 114 11.23 9.53 0.63
C GLU A 114 10.72 8.48 1.63
N MET A 115 10.82 7.17 1.34
CA MET A 115 10.39 6.12 2.27
C MET A 115 11.12 6.21 3.62
N GLY A 116 12.35 6.73 3.65
CA GLY A 116 13.03 7.02 4.90
C GLY A 116 12.27 8.04 5.76
N LYS A 117 11.69 9.08 5.15
CA LYS A 117 10.85 10.06 5.86
C LYS A 117 9.57 9.43 6.40
N ALA A 118 8.94 8.57 5.61
CA ALA A 118 7.69 7.93 5.98
C ALA A 118 7.86 6.84 7.06
N TRP A 119 8.95 6.05 6.99
CA TRP A 119 9.07 4.85 7.83
C TRP A 119 10.00 4.99 9.04
N ILE A 120 10.96 5.93 9.01
CA ILE A 120 11.98 6.05 10.06
C ILE A 120 11.74 7.23 10.99
N LEU A 121 11.26 8.37 10.48
CA LEU A 121 10.96 9.51 11.33
C LEU A 121 9.89 9.16 12.39
N PRO A 122 9.89 9.86 13.55
CA PRO A 122 8.71 9.93 14.41
C PRO A 122 7.49 10.41 13.60
N ILE A 123 6.29 10.00 14.01
CA ILE A 123 5.07 10.30 13.25
C ILE A 123 4.88 11.81 13.04
N GLU A 124 5.17 12.61 14.06
CA GLU A 124 5.09 14.09 14.01
C GLU A 124 6.03 14.66 12.95
N GLY A 125 7.25 14.11 12.83
CA GLY A 125 8.23 14.51 11.81
C GLY A 125 7.80 14.11 10.41
N THR A 126 7.06 13.00 10.26
CA THR A 126 6.47 12.57 8.99
C THR A 126 5.31 13.47 8.62
N LEU A 127 4.39 13.76 9.53
CA LEU A 127 3.24 14.64 9.30
C LEU A 127 3.66 16.07 9.00
N ALA A 128 4.73 16.55 9.62
CA ALA A 128 5.30 17.89 9.36
C ALA A 128 5.84 18.07 7.91
N GLN A 129 5.97 16.97 7.13
CA GLN A 129 6.30 17.08 5.70
C GLN A 129 5.12 17.56 4.85
N VAL A 130 3.88 17.49 5.37
CA VAL A 130 2.68 18.02 4.69
C VAL A 130 2.59 19.51 4.95
N THR A 131 2.64 20.33 3.90
CA THR A 131 2.63 21.80 3.99
C THR A 131 1.37 22.42 3.42
N GLU A 132 0.60 21.67 2.63
CA GLU A 132 -0.65 22.11 2.03
C GLU A 132 -1.70 20.99 2.13
N VAL A 133 -2.97 21.38 2.32
CA VAL A 133 -4.09 20.44 2.45
C VAL A 133 -5.29 20.95 1.68
N GLU A 134 -5.93 20.07 0.89
CA GLU A 134 -7.13 20.35 0.12
C GLU A 134 -8.15 19.23 0.28
N GLY A 135 -9.40 19.57 0.62
CA GLY A 135 -10.55 18.64 0.64
C GLY A 135 -10.62 17.67 1.82
N LEU A 136 -9.64 17.64 2.74
CA LEU A 136 -9.61 16.69 3.87
C LEU A 136 -10.76 16.89 4.86
N ALA A 137 -11.30 18.10 5.00
CA ALA A 137 -12.33 18.44 5.98
C ALA A 137 -13.61 17.59 5.84
N ALA A 138 -14.01 17.24 4.62
CA ALA A 138 -15.19 16.41 4.36
C ALA A 138 -14.99 14.98 4.89
N LEU A 139 -13.79 14.39 4.70
CA LEU A 139 -13.42 13.08 5.24
C LEU A 139 -13.45 13.11 6.78
N GLN A 140 -12.84 14.12 7.39
CA GLN A 140 -12.79 14.28 8.84
C GLN A 140 -14.19 14.45 9.42
N ALA A 141 -15.07 15.21 8.74
CA ALA A 141 -16.45 15.38 9.15
C ALA A 141 -17.22 14.06 9.13
N ALA A 142 -17.09 13.26 8.06
CA ALA A 142 -17.72 11.94 7.94
C ALA A 142 -17.21 10.97 9.02
N ALA A 143 -15.90 10.93 9.27
CA ALA A 143 -15.31 10.10 10.32
C ALA A 143 -15.79 10.51 11.71
N LYS A 144 -15.87 11.82 11.99
CA LYS A 144 -16.39 12.34 13.26
C LYS A 144 -17.89 12.06 13.46
N ALA A 145 -18.66 12.03 12.38
CA ALA A 145 -20.08 11.66 12.39
C ALA A 145 -20.31 10.15 12.60
N GLY A 146 -19.24 9.32 12.52
CA GLY A 146 -19.36 7.87 12.65
C GLY A 146 -20.02 7.19 11.46
N GLU A 147 -19.96 7.80 10.27
CA GLU A 147 -20.62 7.29 9.06
C GLU A 147 -19.92 6.06 8.46
N GLY A 148 -18.73 5.70 8.97
CA GLY A 148 -17.82 4.75 8.32
C GLY A 148 -17.21 5.35 7.06
N VAL A 149 -15.90 5.24 6.91
CA VAL A 149 -15.17 5.86 5.80
C VAL A 149 -14.35 4.83 5.05
N ILE A 150 -14.44 4.81 3.73
CA ILE A 150 -13.46 4.13 2.88
C ILE A 150 -12.55 5.19 2.25
N LEU A 151 -11.26 5.06 2.47
CA LEU A 151 -10.22 5.91 1.86
C LEU A 151 -9.48 5.14 0.77
N LEU A 152 -9.65 5.58 -0.48
CA LEU A 152 -8.88 5.11 -1.62
C LEU A 152 -7.56 5.88 -1.69
N ALA A 153 -6.46 5.16 -1.53
CA ALA A 153 -5.11 5.70 -1.56
C ALA A 153 -4.31 5.03 -2.70
N PRO A 154 -4.43 5.50 -3.96
CA PRO A 154 -3.67 4.92 -5.07
C PRO A 154 -2.16 5.08 -4.86
N HIS A 155 -1.35 4.27 -5.57
CA HIS A 155 0.10 4.38 -5.58
C HIS A 155 0.55 5.63 -6.37
N LEU A 156 0.22 6.80 -5.83
CA LEU A 156 0.44 8.13 -6.43
C LEU A 156 1.09 9.06 -5.41
N GLY A 157 2.08 9.80 -5.83
CA GLY A 157 2.86 10.68 -4.95
C GLY A 157 3.52 9.90 -3.81
N ASN A 158 3.35 10.35 -2.56
CA ASN A 158 3.78 9.58 -1.40
C ASN A 158 2.56 9.02 -0.63
N TRP A 159 2.08 7.85 -1.03
CA TRP A 159 0.90 7.20 -0.43
C TRP A 159 1.09 6.81 1.05
N GLU A 160 2.34 6.63 1.51
CA GLU A 160 2.61 6.35 2.93
C GLU A 160 2.34 7.59 3.79
N ILE A 161 2.92 8.75 3.42
CA ILE A 161 2.66 10.03 4.10
C ILE A 161 1.18 10.37 4.03
N PHE A 162 0.54 10.14 2.87
CA PHE A 162 -0.89 10.35 2.71
C PHE A 162 -1.72 9.54 3.70
N GLY A 163 -1.45 8.23 3.79
CA GLY A 163 -2.17 7.34 4.70
C GLY A 163 -2.05 7.78 6.17
N TYR A 164 -0.85 8.17 6.59
CA TYR A 164 -0.66 8.64 7.98
C TYR A 164 -1.37 9.95 8.25
N PHE A 165 -1.27 10.92 7.33
CA PHE A 165 -1.85 12.25 7.50
C PHE A 165 -3.38 12.22 7.44
N ALA A 166 -3.95 11.51 6.47
CA ALA A 166 -5.40 11.42 6.31
C ALA A 166 -6.10 10.64 7.44
N CYS A 167 -5.36 9.74 8.11
CA CYS A 167 -5.87 8.92 9.21
C CYS A 167 -5.52 9.49 10.60
N GLU A 168 -4.87 10.65 10.69
CA GLU A 168 -4.48 11.23 11.97
C GLU A 168 -5.71 11.46 12.87
N GLY A 169 -5.68 10.89 14.10
CA GLY A 169 -6.77 10.99 15.06
C GLY A 169 -8.02 10.17 14.71
N ILE A 170 -8.00 9.35 13.65
CA ILE A 170 -9.12 8.52 13.20
C ILE A 170 -8.77 7.04 13.39
N ALA A 171 -9.64 6.27 14.06
CA ALA A 171 -9.49 4.81 14.15
C ALA A 171 -9.52 4.21 12.72
N SER A 172 -8.41 3.62 12.30
CA SER A 172 -8.18 3.26 10.89
C SER A 172 -7.67 1.83 10.74
N ASN A 173 -8.15 1.14 9.71
CA ASN A 173 -7.84 -0.26 9.43
C ASN A 173 -7.40 -0.41 7.96
N PHE A 174 -6.25 -1.04 7.73
CA PHE A 174 -5.72 -1.28 6.38
C PHE A 174 -5.48 -2.75 6.14
N MET A 175 -5.76 -3.23 4.93
CA MET A 175 -5.30 -4.55 4.54
C MET A 175 -3.78 -4.58 4.44
N TYR A 176 -3.19 -5.68 4.92
CA TYR A 176 -1.74 -5.84 4.95
C TYR A 176 -1.31 -7.23 4.49
N GLN A 177 -0.48 -7.25 3.47
CA GLN A 177 0.23 -8.44 3.02
C GLN A 177 1.66 -8.41 3.58
N PRO A 178 2.02 -9.32 4.51
CA PRO A 178 3.37 -9.36 5.05
C PRO A 178 4.42 -9.58 3.96
N PRO A 179 5.53 -8.83 3.95
CA PRO A 179 6.64 -9.12 3.07
C PRO A 179 7.30 -10.46 3.46
N LYS A 180 7.99 -11.09 2.50
CA LYS A 180 8.68 -12.37 2.74
C LYS A 180 9.81 -12.27 3.78
N ASN A 181 10.42 -11.10 3.94
CA ASN A 181 11.47 -10.87 4.92
C ASN A 181 10.86 -10.53 6.29
N PRO A 182 11.05 -11.36 7.35
CA PRO A 182 10.46 -11.12 8.67
C PRO A 182 10.93 -9.82 9.34
N GLN A 183 12.16 -9.39 9.08
CA GLN A 183 12.70 -8.15 9.65
C GLN A 183 12.03 -6.92 9.01
N MET A 184 11.75 -6.96 7.70
CA MET A 184 10.99 -5.94 7.02
C MET A 184 9.53 -5.93 7.49
N ASP A 185 8.92 -7.10 7.72
CA ASP A 185 7.57 -7.20 8.30
C ASP A 185 7.51 -6.54 9.68
N ALA A 186 8.47 -6.84 10.55
CA ALA A 186 8.57 -6.23 11.88
C ALA A 186 8.72 -4.69 11.81
N LEU A 187 9.56 -4.18 10.88
CA LEU A 187 9.72 -2.75 10.65
C LEU A 187 8.38 -2.11 10.25
N LEU A 188 7.71 -2.65 9.22
CA LEU A 188 6.47 -2.09 8.70
C LEU A 188 5.33 -2.15 9.73
N ARG A 189 5.22 -3.24 10.49
CA ARG A 189 4.26 -3.32 11.61
C ARG A 189 4.54 -2.26 12.67
N GLY A 190 5.81 -2.04 13.01
CA GLY A 190 6.23 -0.99 13.95
C GLY A 190 5.86 0.41 13.45
N VAL A 191 6.02 0.67 12.16
CA VAL A 191 5.62 1.95 11.52
C VAL A 191 4.10 2.14 11.59
N ARG A 192 3.31 1.12 11.25
CA ARG A 192 1.84 1.17 11.32
C ARG A 192 1.34 1.37 12.77
N ALA A 193 1.96 0.69 13.74
CA ALA A 193 1.62 0.86 15.15
C ALA A 193 1.84 2.29 15.63
N LYS A 194 2.92 2.96 15.18
CA LYS A 194 3.18 4.38 15.52
C LYS A 194 2.11 5.33 14.97
N SER A 195 1.53 5.02 13.81
CA SER A 195 0.47 5.83 13.18
C SER A 195 -0.94 5.51 13.71
N GLY A 196 -1.08 4.54 14.63
CA GLY A 196 -2.39 4.08 15.12
C GLY A 196 -3.20 3.24 14.12
N ILE A 197 -2.66 2.98 12.93
CA ILE A 197 -3.32 2.18 11.89
C ILE A 197 -3.27 0.69 12.27
N GLN A 198 -4.43 0.05 12.33
CA GLN A 198 -4.56 -1.39 12.55
C GLN A 198 -4.42 -2.16 11.23
N LEU A 199 -3.79 -3.34 11.30
CA LEU A 199 -3.53 -4.16 10.12
C LEU A 199 -4.49 -5.36 10.07
N ALA A 200 -5.21 -5.50 8.97
CA ALA A 200 -6.09 -6.62 8.67
C ALA A 200 -5.41 -7.55 7.65
N PRO A 201 -5.40 -8.89 7.85
CA PRO A 201 -4.78 -9.82 6.91
C PRO A 201 -5.54 -9.88 5.57
N THR A 202 -4.81 -10.19 4.47
CA THR A 202 -5.39 -10.29 3.11
C THR A 202 -6.15 -11.61 2.88
N ASN A 203 -7.14 -11.91 3.74
CA ASN A 203 -7.98 -13.10 3.66
C ASN A 203 -9.41 -12.79 4.14
N ARG A 204 -10.29 -13.80 4.19
CA ARG A 204 -11.70 -13.65 4.63
C ARG A 204 -11.82 -13.03 6.04
N LYS A 205 -10.89 -13.36 6.97
CA LYS A 205 -10.88 -12.78 8.32
C LYS A 205 -10.59 -11.27 8.26
N GLY A 206 -9.65 -10.86 7.42
CA GLY A 206 -9.36 -9.43 7.22
C GLY A 206 -10.53 -8.67 6.63
N VAL A 207 -11.24 -9.24 5.66
CA VAL A 207 -12.48 -8.62 5.10
C VAL A 207 -13.54 -8.43 6.20
N ALA A 208 -13.71 -9.43 7.09
CA ALA A 208 -14.64 -9.33 8.22
C ALA A 208 -14.23 -8.22 9.20
N ILE A 209 -12.92 -8.06 9.47
CA ILE A 209 -12.38 -6.96 10.29
C ILE A 209 -12.73 -5.61 9.67
N LEU A 210 -12.49 -5.43 8.35
CA LEU A 210 -12.78 -4.17 7.66
C LEU A 210 -14.28 -3.85 7.68
N LEU A 211 -15.14 -4.83 7.46
CA LEU A 211 -16.60 -4.65 7.57
C LEU A 211 -17.02 -4.24 8.98
N GLY A 212 -16.46 -4.90 10.00
CA GLY A 212 -16.73 -4.55 11.40
C GLY A 212 -16.23 -3.15 11.77
N ALA A 213 -15.10 -2.70 11.20
CA ALA A 213 -14.58 -1.36 11.36
C ALA A 213 -15.56 -0.31 10.76
N LEU A 214 -16.01 -0.51 9.53
CA LEU A 214 -16.99 0.38 8.90
C LEU A 214 -18.32 0.46 9.70
N GLN A 215 -18.80 -0.68 10.23
CA GLN A 215 -20.02 -0.70 11.08
C GLN A 215 -19.86 0.09 12.39
N LYS A 216 -18.62 0.23 12.88
CA LYS A 216 -18.30 1.04 14.07
C LYS A 216 -18.06 2.52 13.75
N GLY A 217 -18.17 2.91 12.49
CA GLY A 217 -17.86 4.27 12.04
C GLY A 217 -16.38 4.56 11.85
N GLU A 218 -15.52 3.53 11.82
CA GLU A 218 -14.08 3.66 11.65
C GLU A 218 -13.71 3.84 10.15
N LEU A 219 -12.45 4.20 9.89
CA LEU A 219 -11.92 4.34 8.53
C LEU A 219 -11.28 3.03 8.05
N VAL A 220 -11.51 2.69 6.79
CA VAL A 220 -10.85 1.60 6.08
C VAL A 220 -10.07 2.15 4.91
N GLY A 221 -8.75 1.96 4.91
CA GLY A 221 -7.87 2.34 3.80
C GLY A 221 -7.67 1.20 2.80
N VAL A 222 -7.79 1.51 1.52
CA VAL A 222 -7.59 0.58 0.41
C VAL A 222 -6.72 1.22 -0.66
N LEU A 223 -5.75 0.47 -1.18
CA LEU A 223 -4.96 0.83 -2.36
C LEU A 223 -5.58 0.09 -3.57
N PRO A 224 -6.40 0.78 -4.39
CA PRO A 224 -7.32 0.10 -5.31
C PRO A 224 -6.72 -0.26 -6.67
N ASP A 225 -5.53 0.21 -6.98
CA ASP A 225 -4.97 0.33 -8.32
C ASP A 225 -3.97 -0.78 -8.71
N GLN A 226 -3.80 -1.80 -7.87
CA GLN A 226 -3.03 -3.00 -8.22
C GLN A 226 -3.95 -4.17 -8.59
N VAL A 227 -3.40 -5.06 -9.44
CA VAL A 227 -4.13 -6.23 -9.97
C VAL A 227 -4.36 -7.24 -8.84
N PRO A 228 -5.62 -7.60 -8.52
CA PRO A 228 -5.94 -8.57 -7.47
C PRO A 228 -5.63 -10.01 -7.92
N THR A 229 -5.83 -10.97 -6.99
CA THR A 229 -5.87 -12.41 -7.32
C THR A 229 -7.10 -12.74 -8.18
N ASP A 230 -7.10 -13.91 -8.81
CA ASP A 230 -8.07 -14.32 -9.85
C ASP A 230 -9.55 -14.15 -9.46
N GLU A 231 -9.89 -14.51 -8.23
CA GLU A 231 -11.27 -14.43 -7.71
C GLU A 231 -11.64 -13.04 -7.16
N GLY A 232 -10.67 -12.13 -7.09
CA GLY A 232 -10.82 -10.85 -6.38
C GLY A 232 -11.14 -9.66 -7.27
N GLY A 233 -11.33 -9.82 -8.58
CA GLY A 233 -11.45 -8.72 -9.51
C GLY A 233 -12.49 -8.91 -10.61
N VAL A 234 -12.73 -7.82 -11.33
CA VAL A 234 -13.49 -7.75 -12.58
C VAL A 234 -12.76 -6.84 -13.55
N TYR A 235 -12.99 -7.00 -14.83
CA TYR A 235 -12.50 -6.06 -15.82
C TYR A 235 -13.33 -4.78 -15.80
N ALA A 236 -12.66 -3.64 -15.73
CA ALA A 236 -13.25 -2.32 -15.74
C ALA A 236 -12.30 -1.32 -16.43
N ASP A 237 -12.87 -0.29 -17.02
CA ASP A 237 -12.10 0.76 -17.68
C ASP A 237 -11.17 1.49 -16.73
N PHE A 238 -9.93 1.77 -17.19
CA PHE A 238 -8.95 2.64 -16.56
C PHE A 238 -8.17 3.40 -17.65
N PHE A 239 -8.44 4.67 -17.81
CA PHE A 239 -7.93 5.53 -18.89
C PHE A 239 -8.25 5.01 -20.30
N GLY A 240 -9.41 4.38 -20.51
CA GLY A 240 -9.81 3.81 -21.79
C GLY A 240 -9.29 2.39 -22.04
N GLU A 241 -8.47 1.83 -21.14
CA GLU A 241 -7.92 0.49 -21.24
C GLU A 241 -8.61 -0.49 -20.28
N SER A 242 -8.79 -1.73 -20.70
CA SER A 242 -9.39 -2.76 -19.85
C SER A 242 -8.42 -3.18 -18.75
N ALA A 243 -8.78 -2.93 -17.49
CA ALA A 243 -7.94 -3.22 -16.32
C ALA A 243 -8.64 -4.17 -15.35
N PHE A 244 -8.00 -5.30 -15.00
CA PHE A 244 -8.52 -6.20 -13.97
C PHE A 244 -8.44 -5.53 -12.61
N THR A 245 -9.61 -5.10 -12.08
CA THR A 245 -9.77 -4.21 -10.93
C THR A 245 -10.39 -4.95 -9.76
N MET A 246 -9.86 -4.72 -8.54
CA MET A 246 -10.33 -5.39 -7.33
C MET A 246 -11.79 -5.03 -7.00
N THR A 247 -12.56 -6.02 -6.57
CA THR A 247 -13.96 -5.84 -6.14
C THR A 247 -14.12 -5.61 -4.64
N LEU A 248 -13.04 -5.65 -3.87
CA LEU A 248 -13.10 -5.49 -2.40
C LEU A 248 -13.80 -4.18 -2.02
N THR A 249 -13.38 -3.05 -2.60
CA THR A 249 -13.96 -1.74 -2.31
C THR A 249 -15.44 -1.70 -2.66
N SER A 250 -15.82 -2.21 -3.83
CA SER A 250 -17.23 -2.30 -4.26
C SER A 250 -18.08 -3.08 -3.24
N ARG A 251 -17.58 -4.24 -2.80
CA ARG A 251 -18.26 -5.09 -1.82
C ARG A 251 -18.36 -4.45 -0.44
N LEU A 252 -17.37 -3.66 -0.04
CA LEU A 252 -17.40 -2.88 1.21
C LEU A 252 -18.38 -1.71 1.10
N ALA A 253 -18.37 -0.97 -0.01
CA ALA A 253 -19.24 0.18 -0.24
C ALA A 253 -20.74 -0.20 -0.31
N GLN A 254 -21.06 -1.39 -0.86
CA GLN A 254 -22.42 -1.90 -0.92
C GLN A 254 -22.97 -2.35 0.44
N ARG A 255 -22.12 -2.51 1.46
CA ARG A 255 -22.52 -2.97 2.79
C ARG A 255 -22.45 -1.83 3.81
N GLY A 256 -23.58 -1.15 4.02
CA GLY A 256 -23.69 -0.07 5.01
C GLY A 256 -23.47 1.33 4.45
N THR A 257 -23.28 1.48 3.14
CA THR A 257 -23.13 2.77 2.43
C THR A 257 -22.16 3.75 3.12
N PRO A 258 -20.90 3.34 3.44
CA PRO A 258 -19.91 4.23 4.03
C PRO A 258 -19.58 5.37 3.06
N ARG A 259 -19.13 6.52 3.59
CA ARG A 259 -18.60 7.60 2.72
C ARG A 259 -17.29 7.16 2.08
N VAL A 260 -17.15 7.37 0.79
CA VAL A 260 -15.94 6.97 0.06
C VAL A 260 -15.20 8.19 -0.44
N PHE A 261 -13.93 8.27 -0.10
CA PHE A 261 -13.01 9.34 -0.53
C PHE A 261 -11.84 8.75 -1.29
N CYS A 262 -11.28 9.54 -2.20
CA CYS A 262 -10.05 9.22 -2.91
C CYS A 262 -9.07 10.37 -2.75
N GLY A 263 -7.78 10.06 -2.54
CA GLY A 263 -6.80 11.12 -2.36
C GLY A 263 -5.37 10.62 -2.39
N PHE A 264 -4.42 11.57 -2.30
CA PHE A 264 -3.00 11.30 -2.30
C PHE A 264 -2.20 12.48 -1.72
N ALA A 265 -0.92 12.24 -1.43
CA ALA A 265 0.03 13.30 -1.09
C ALA A 265 0.91 13.62 -2.30
N GLN A 266 0.58 14.71 -2.98
CA GLN A 266 1.35 15.25 -4.10
C GLN A 266 2.70 15.77 -3.61
N ARG A 267 3.79 15.28 -4.19
CA ARG A 267 5.13 15.84 -3.96
C ARG A 267 5.20 17.24 -4.53
N LEU A 268 5.54 18.23 -3.71
CA LEU A 268 5.74 19.60 -4.15
C LEU A 268 7.15 19.82 -4.72
N PRO A 269 7.30 20.67 -5.73
CA PRO A 269 8.59 20.89 -6.37
C PRO A 269 9.62 21.48 -5.41
N LYS A 270 10.91 21.25 -5.70
CA LYS A 270 12.05 21.80 -4.96
C LYS A 270 12.08 21.44 -3.47
N GLY A 271 11.56 20.29 -3.08
CA GLY A 271 11.58 19.80 -1.70
C GLY A 271 10.76 20.64 -0.73
N LYS A 272 9.66 21.25 -1.18
CA LYS A 272 8.76 22.06 -0.35
C LYS A 272 7.81 21.22 0.51
N GLY A 273 7.93 19.90 0.52
CA GLY A 273 7.04 18.98 1.22
C GLY A 273 5.97 18.41 0.32
N PHE A 274 4.82 18.13 0.91
CA PHE A 274 3.70 17.48 0.24
C PHE A 274 2.42 18.29 0.38
N LYS A 275 1.57 18.21 -0.64
CA LYS A 275 0.18 18.67 -0.60
C LYS A 275 -0.73 17.47 -0.52
N VAL A 276 -1.51 17.34 0.54
CA VAL A 276 -2.58 16.33 0.65
C VAL A 276 -3.80 16.83 -0.09
N ILE A 277 -4.30 16.01 -1.02
CA ILE A 277 -5.50 16.27 -1.81
C ILE A 277 -6.48 15.12 -1.58
N VAL A 278 -7.72 15.45 -1.17
CA VAL A 278 -8.79 14.48 -0.95
C VAL A 278 -10.06 14.98 -1.62
N HIS A 279 -10.80 14.10 -2.27
CA HIS A 279 -12.13 14.38 -2.79
C HIS A 279 -13.05 13.16 -2.63
N GLU A 280 -14.35 13.40 -2.67
CA GLU A 280 -15.32 12.31 -2.67
C GLU A 280 -15.13 11.47 -3.94
N ALA A 281 -15.25 10.15 -3.78
CA ALA A 281 -15.18 9.21 -4.88
C ALA A 281 -16.41 9.37 -5.81
N ASP A 282 -16.28 8.82 -7.02
CA ASP A 282 -17.38 8.77 -7.99
C ASP A 282 -18.60 8.05 -7.39
N ALA A 283 -19.78 8.63 -7.50
CA ALA A 283 -21.02 8.10 -6.91
C ALA A 283 -21.40 6.70 -7.44
N GLY A 284 -20.94 6.32 -8.63
CA GLY A 284 -21.13 4.98 -9.17
C GLY A 284 -20.48 3.85 -8.38
N ILE A 285 -19.65 4.18 -7.38
CA ILE A 285 -19.02 3.17 -6.52
C ILE A 285 -20.02 2.31 -5.73
N TYR A 286 -21.23 2.84 -5.51
CA TYR A 286 -22.33 2.13 -4.83
C TYR A 286 -23.19 1.29 -5.76
N ASP A 287 -22.89 1.25 -7.06
CA ASP A 287 -23.62 0.44 -8.02
C ASP A 287 -23.59 -1.04 -7.63
N LYS A 288 -24.71 -1.74 -7.80
CA LYS A 288 -24.84 -3.17 -7.51
C LYS A 288 -24.06 -4.03 -8.49
N ASP A 289 -23.92 -3.57 -9.74
CA ASP A 289 -23.03 -4.19 -10.72
C ASP A 289 -21.57 -3.93 -10.34
N LEU A 290 -20.81 -5.01 -10.17
CA LEU A 290 -19.42 -4.93 -9.74
C LEU A 290 -18.52 -4.29 -10.81
N GLY A 291 -18.84 -4.43 -12.09
CA GLY A 291 -18.12 -3.81 -13.20
C GLY A 291 -18.31 -2.30 -13.20
N ALA A 292 -19.56 -1.83 -13.09
CA ALA A 292 -19.89 -0.42 -12.98
C ALA A 292 -19.26 0.23 -11.75
N SER A 293 -19.33 -0.44 -10.58
CA SER A 293 -18.70 0.01 -9.34
C SER A 293 -17.16 0.06 -9.45
N ALA A 294 -16.53 -0.95 -10.04
CA ALA A 294 -15.09 -0.97 -10.27
C ALA A 294 -14.64 0.13 -11.24
N ALA A 295 -15.42 0.41 -12.28
CA ALA A 295 -15.16 1.53 -13.20
C ALA A 295 -15.25 2.89 -12.47
N ALA A 296 -16.17 3.06 -11.52
CA ALA A 296 -16.27 4.26 -10.70
C ALA A 296 -15.08 4.41 -9.74
N ILE A 297 -14.54 3.30 -9.19
CA ILE A 297 -13.30 3.30 -8.43
C ILE A 297 -12.15 3.77 -9.32
N ASN A 298 -12.02 3.22 -10.53
CA ASN A 298 -10.99 3.60 -11.48
C ASN A 298 -11.09 5.08 -11.86
N ARG A 299 -12.30 5.61 -12.16
CA ARG A 299 -12.50 7.05 -12.44
C ARG A 299 -12.07 7.94 -11.26
N SER A 300 -12.31 7.49 -10.02
CA SER A 300 -11.85 8.22 -8.83
C SER A 300 -10.31 8.28 -8.75
N VAL A 301 -9.63 7.17 -9.08
CA VAL A 301 -8.16 7.12 -9.17
C VAL A 301 -7.66 7.97 -10.33
N GLU A 302 -8.26 7.88 -11.52
CA GLU A 302 -7.90 8.68 -12.68
C GLU A 302 -7.96 10.18 -12.39
N ARG A 303 -9.00 10.63 -11.66
CA ARG A 303 -9.12 12.02 -11.23
C ARG A 303 -7.91 12.46 -10.41
N CYS A 304 -7.43 11.63 -9.49
CA CYS A 304 -6.19 11.90 -8.75
C CYS A 304 -4.97 11.92 -9.68
N VAL A 305 -4.82 10.89 -10.54
CA VAL A 305 -3.68 10.77 -11.45
C VAL A 305 -3.57 11.94 -12.40
N ARG A 306 -4.70 12.47 -12.92
CA ARG A 306 -4.71 13.64 -13.80
C ARG A 306 -4.18 14.93 -13.14
N LEU A 307 -4.17 15.02 -11.81
CA LEU A 307 -3.60 16.16 -11.07
C LEU A 307 -2.07 16.10 -10.98
N ALA A 308 -1.47 14.92 -11.02
CA ALA A 308 -0.02 14.71 -10.95
C ALA A 308 0.37 13.42 -11.70
N PRO A 309 0.17 13.34 -13.03
CA PRO A 309 0.38 12.11 -13.79
C PRO A 309 1.82 11.61 -13.74
N GLU A 310 2.79 12.49 -13.55
CA GLU A 310 4.21 12.17 -13.39
C GLU A 310 4.55 11.53 -12.04
N GLN A 311 3.61 11.46 -11.09
CA GLN A 311 3.84 10.87 -9.78
C GLN A 311 3.11 9.56 -9.56
N TYR A 312 2.40 9.05 -10.58
CA TYR A 312 1.74 7.76 -10.52
C TYR A 312 2.69 6.61 -10.83
N GLN A 313 2.43 5.43 -10.25
CA GLN A 313 3.27 4.23 -10.36
C GLN A 313 3.12 3.54 -11.73
N TRP A 314 3.51 4.23 -12.83
CA TRP A 314 3.40 3.70 -14.20
C TRP A 314 4.33 2.51 -14.46
N GLU A 315 5.34 2.22 -13.65
CA GLU A 315 6.21 1.06 -13.75
C GLU A 315 5.52 -0.25 -13.31
N TYR A 316 4.36 -0.17 -12.68
CA TYR A 316 3.56 -1.33 -12.34
C TYR A 316 2.79 -1.84 -13.56
N LYS A 317 2.80 -3.15 -13.81
CA LYS A 317 2.08 -3.80 -14.91
C LYS A 317 0.58 -3.88 -14.63
N ARG A 318 -0.12 -2.72 -14.73
CA ARG A 318 -1.55 -2.58 -14.43
C ARG A 318 -2.44 -3.40 -15.36
N PHE A 319 -2.04 -3.54 -16.63
CA PHE A 319 -2.78 -4.21 -17.70
C PHE A 319 -2.24 -5.61 -18.01
N ARG A 320 -1.56 -6.25 -17.06
CA ARG A 320 -0.96 -7.59 -17.26
C ARG A 320 -1.98 -8.71 -17.48
N ARG A 321 -3.25 -8.45 -17.22
CA ARG A 321 -4.37 -9.33 -17.49
C ARG A 321 -5.27 -8.65 -18.48
N GLN A 322 -5.56 -9.33 -19.59
CA GLN A 322 -6.49 -8.90 -20.62
C GLN A 322 -7.70 -9.82 -20.64
N PRO A 323 -8.89 -9.33 -21.04
CA PRO A 323 -10.10 -10.15 -21.11
C PRO A 323 -10.03 -11.31 -22.11
N ASP A 324 -9.19 -11.17 -23.12
CA ASP A 324 -8.96 -12.12 -24.22
C ASP A 324 -7.66 -12.91 -24.10
N ASP A 325 -7.04 -12.88 -22.90
CA ASP A 325 -5.73 -13.49 -22.59
C ASP A 325 -4.57 -13.02 -23.47
N SER A 326 -4.73 -11.91 -24.18
CA SER A 326 -3.65 -11.30 -24.98
C SER A 326 -2.54 -10.72 -24.11
N GLU A 327 -1.34 -10.58 -24.68
CA GLU A 327 -0.20 -9.95 -24.00
C GLU A 327 -0.22 -8.43 -24.21
N PHE A 328 -0.37 -7.68 -23.12
CA PHE A 328 -0.28 -6.21 -23.16
C PHE A 328 1.18 -5.71 -23.13
N TYR A 329 2.12 -6.47 -22.50
CA TYR A 329 3.52 -6.03 -22.27
C TYR A 329 4.54 -6.82 -23.06
#